data_3fee35d2f981c145ddbdb43cf59ac139
#
_entry.id   3fee35d2f981c145ddbdb43cf59ac139
#
_cell.length_a   1.000
_cell.length_b   1.000
_cell.length_c   1.000
_cell.angle_alpha   90.00
_cell.angle_beta   90.00
_cell.angle_gamma   90.00
#
_symmetry.space_group_name_H-M   'P 1'
#
loop_
_entity.id
_entity.type
_entity.pdbx_description
1 polymer ?
#
loop_
_entity_poly.entity_id
_entity_poly.type
_entity_poly.pdbx_seq_one_letter_code
_entity_poly.pdbx_strand_id
1 'polypeptide(L)'
;LTGTKIVVDAEGRAKAGILHKFGGSPIGNSRVKLTNAADCVKRGLVQEGQDPLKVAAEQLKADGVDVLHTIGGDDTNTTAADLAAYLHENGYELTVVGLPKTIDNDVVPIRQSLGAWTAAEEAAGFAANVIGEHRSGPRMLIVHEVMGRHCGWLTAAAAAEYRKWLDQQEWVPSLGLSRERWDVHAVFVPELALDIEAEAKRLRTVMDEVGNVNIFLSEGAGMHEIVAQLEASGAEVQRDPFGHVKLDTINPGQWFAKQFAELLGAEKTMVQKSGYYSRAAAANP
;
A
#
# COMPACT_ATOMS: atom_id res chain seq x y z
N LEU A 1 -26.75 -9.97 7.72
CA LEU A 1 -25.63 -9.06 8.02
C LEU A 1 -25.97 -8.25 9.28
N THR A 2 -25.37 -8.62 10.42
CA THR A 2 -25.50 -7.87 11.68
C THR A 2 -24.43 -6.79 11.70
N GLY A 3 -24.71 -5.65 11.08
CA GLY A 3 -23.84 -4.48 11.15
C GLY A 3 -24.38 -3.43 12.13
N THR A 4 -23.52 -2.58 12.66
CA THR A 4 -23.97 -1.41 13.41
C THR A 4 -24.62 -0.44 12.42
N LYS A 5 -25.90 -0.18 12.62
CA LYS A 5 -26.63 0.80 11.80
C LYS A 5 -26.31 2.21 12.31
N ILE A 6 -25.60 2.98 11.50
CA ILE A 6 -25.36 4.40 11.75
C ILE A 6 -26.34 5.20 10.89
N VAL A 7 -27.17 6.01 11.53
CA VAL A 7 -28.10 6.90 10.83
C VAL A 7 -27.47 8.28 10.71
N VAL A 8 -27.25 8.72 9.48
CA VAL A 8 -26.75 10.08 9.21
C VAL A 8 -27.96 11.02 9.13
N ASP A 9 -28.27 11.65 10.22
CA ASP A 9 -29.34 12.65 10.33
C ASP A 9 -28.93 14.03 9.75
N ALA A 10 -29.77 15.04 9.93
CA ALA A 10 -29.52 16.39 9.42
C ALA A 10 -28.26 17.03 10.05
N GLU A 11 -28.02 16.79 11.34
CA GLU A 11 -26.83 17.28 12.05
C GLU A 11 -25.57 16.58 11.56
N GLY A 12 -25.59 15.26 11.42
CA GLY A 12 -24.50 14.48 10.87
C GLY A 12 -24.12 14.91 9.46
N ARG A 13 -25.11 15.18 8.60
CA ARG A 13 -24.85 15.72 7.24
C ARG A 13 -24.21 17.10 7.29
N ALA A 14 -24.72 18.00 8.12
CA ALA A 14 -24.20 19.36 8.25
C ALA A 14 -22.76 19.40 8.77
N LYS A 15 -22.37 18.42 9.61
CA LYS A 15 -21.04 18.31 10.21
C LYS A 15 -20.10 17.31 9.51
N ALA A 16 -20.54 16.65 8.44
CA ALA A 16 -19.74 15.64 7.75
C ALA A 16 -18.37 16.15 7.28
N GLY A 17 -18.24 17.46 7.04
CA GLY A 17 -16.98 18.10 6.66
C GLY A 17 -15.83 17.92 7.67
N ILE A 18 -16.10 17.54 8.93
CA ILE A 18 -15.02 17.27 9.89
C ILE A 18 -14.32 15.94 9.65
N LEU A 19 -14.93 15.01 8.91
CA LEU A 19 -14.42 13.66 8.72
C LEU A 19 -13.06 13.62 8.03
N HIS A 20 -12.74 14.63 7.19
CA HIS A 20 -11.44 14.72 6.53
C HIS A 20 -10.26 14.86 7.50
N LYS A 21 -10.51 15.25 8.76
CA LYS A 21 -9.49 15.38 9.83
C LYS A 21 -9.14 14.06 10.49
N PHE A 22 -9.89 13.00 10.20
CA PHE A 22 -9.74 11.70 10.85
C PHE A 22 -9.45 10.63 9.81
N GLY A 23 -8.37 9.89 10.00
CA GLY A 23 -8.09 8.69 9.20
C GLY A 23 -9.00 7.52 9.58
N GLY A 24 -9.06 6.52 8.71
CA GLY A 24 -9.88 5.33 8.91
C GLY A 24 -11.35 5.51 8.51
N SER A 25 -12.20 4.59 8.99
CA SER A 25 -13.64 4.59 8.68
C SER A 25 -14.46 4.71 9.96
N PRO A 26 -15.15 5.83 10.21
CA PRO A 26 -15.99 6.00 11.39
C PRO A 26 -17.20 5.06 11.41
N ILE A 27 -17.61 4.54 10.26
CA ILE A 27 -18.69 3.55 10.15
C ILE A 27 -18.20 2.10 10.25
N GLY A 28 -16.91 1.90 10.55
CA GLY A 28 -16.28 0.58 10.58
C GLY A 28 -15.92 0.05 9.19
N ASN A 29 -15.51 -1.21 9.14
CA ASN A 29 -15.19 -1.91 7.89
C ASN A 29 -15.59 -3.37 7.97
N SER A 30 -15.67 -4.02 6.81
CA SER A 30 -15.83 -5.46 6.67
C SER A 30 -14.65 -6.04 5.89
N ARG A 31 -14.22 -7.25 6.28
CA ARG A 31 -13.23 -8.05 5.54
C ARG A 31 -13.85 -9.37 5.08
N VAL A 32 -15.12 -9.33 4.72
CA VAL A 32 -15.83 -10.49 4.20
C VAL A 32 -15.74 -10.49 2.68
N LYS A 33 -15.25 -11.59 2.10
CA LYS A 33 -15.28 -11.85 0.66
C LYS A 33 -16.44 -12.80 0.37
N LEU A 34 -17.50 -12.31 -0.26
CA LEU A 34 -18.74 -13.08 -0.51
C LEU A 34 -18.49 -14.30 -1.42
N THR A 35 -17.49 -14.27 -2.28
CA THR A 35 -17.11 -15.41 -3.11
C THR A 35 -16.32 -16.50 -2.37
N ASN A 36 -15.89 -16.25 -1.13
CA ASN A 36 -15.27 -17.25 -0.26
C ASN A 36 -16.28 -17.85 0.70
N ALA A 37 -17.09 -18.79 0.18
CA ALA A 37 -18.15 -19.44 0.95
C ALA A 37 -17.62 -20.15 2.22
N ALA A 38 -16.45 -20.79 2.14
CA ALA A 38 -15.85 -21.49 3.27
C ALA A 38 -15.51 -20.52 4.44
N ASP A 39 -14.96 -19.35 4.14
CA ASP A 39 -14.69 -18.31 5.16
C ASP A 39 -16.00 -17.74 5.71
N CYS A 40 -17.02 -17.55 4.88
CA CYS A 40 -18.34 -17.10 5.33
C CYS A 40 -18.99 -18.09 6.29
N VAL A 41 -18.91 -19.40 6.02
CA VAL A 41 -19.38 -20.45 6.93
C VAL A 41 -18.59 -20.46 8.24
N LYS A 42 -17.26 -20.43 8.15
CA LYS A 42 -16.37 -20.39 9.31
C LYS A 42 -16.66 -19.21 10.25
N ARG A 43 -17.05 -18.07 9.70
CA ARG A 43 -17.44 -16.86 10.45
C ARG A 43 -18.90 -16.89 10.92
N GLY A 44 -19.67 -17.92 10.60
CA GLY A 44 -21.09 -18.01 10.96
C GLY A 44 -21.99 -17.00 10.23
N LEU A 45 -21.56 -16.48 9.07
CA LEU A 45 -22.34 -15.53 8.27
C LEU A 45 -23.36 -16.22 7.38
N VAL A 46 -23.08 -17.45 6.99
CA VAL A 46 -23.97 -18.32 6.22
C VAL A 46 -23.85 -19.74 6.76
N GLN A 47 -24.85 -20.60 6.50
CA GLN A 47 -24.81 -22.02 6.81
C GLN A 47 -24.08 -22.78 5.70
N GLU A 48 -23.63 -24.01 6.01
CA GLU A 48 -23.01 -24.88 5.01
C GLU A 48 -23.98 -25.14 3.85
N GLY A 49 -23.48 -25.01 2.63
CA GLY A 49 -24.27 -25.16 1.40
C GLY A 49 -25.06 -23.93 0.99
N GLN A 50 -25.08 -22.85 1.77
CA GLN A 50 -25.68 -21.58 1.35
C GLN A 50 -24.71 -20.77 0.48
N ASP A 51 -25.25 -20.10 -0.54
CA ASP A 51 -24.51 -19.13 -1.35
C ASP A 51 -24.48 -17.77 -0.64
N PRO A 52 -23.29 -17.24 -0.27
CA PRO A 52 -23.21 -15.95 0.41
C PRO A 52 -23.69 -14.77 -0.42
N LEU A 53 -23.59 -14.82 -1.77
CA LEU A 53 -24.10 -13.78 -2.66
C LEU A 53 -25.63 -13.73 -2.59
N LYS A 54 -26.28 -14.90 -2.61
CA LYS A 54 -27.72 -15.01 -2.44
C LYS A 54 -28.19 -14.45 -1.10
N VAL A 55 -27.55 -14.87 0.00
CA VAL A 55 -27.88 -14.39 1.35
C VAL A 55 -27.71 -12.86 1.45
N ALA A 56 -26.64 -12.31 0.86
CA ALA A 56 -26.44 -10.87 0.82
C ALA A 56 -27.54 -10.15 0.01
N ALA A 57 -27.89 -10.66 -1.17
CA ALA A 57 -28.92 -10.11 -2.02
C ALA A 57 -30.31 -10.10 -1.35
N GLU A 58 -30.68 -11.22 -0.72
CA GLU A 58 -31.95 -11.33 0.01
C GLU A 58 -32.01 -10.37 1.20
N GLN A 59 -30.90 -10.20 1.93
CA GLN A 59 -30.83 -9.27 3.05
C GLN A 59 -30.94 -7.81 2.58
N LEU A 60 -30.23 -7.42 1.52
CA LEU A 60 -30.33 -6.07 0.96
C LEU A 60 -31.76 -5.75 0.50
N LYS A 61 -32.42 -6.71 -0.14
CA LYS A 61 -33.83 -6.58 -0.53
C LYS A 61 -34.76 -6.45 0.68
N ALA A 62 -34.55 -7.27 1.71
CA ALA A 62 -35.36 -7.21 2.94
C ALA A 62 -35.17 -5.89 3.70
N ASP A 63 -33.98 -5.29 3.61
CA ASP A 63 -33.65 -3.97 4.19
C ASP A 63 -34.14 -2.80 3.34
N GLY A 64 -34.74 -3.05 2.16
CA GLY A 64 -35.25 -2.03 1.26
C GLY A 64 -34.14 -1.16 0.65
N VAL A 65 -32.98 -1.75 0.34
CA VAL A 65 -31.85 -1.06 -0.26
C VAL A 65 -32.02 -1.00 -1.77
N ASP A 66 -32.11 0.20 -2.33
CA ASP A 66 -32.18 0.44 -3.77
C ASP A 66 -30.78 0.65 -4.38
N VAL A 67 -29.88 1.26 -3.63
CA VAL A 67 -28.51 1.54 -4.06
C VAL A 67 -27.51 1.17 -2.96
N LEU A 68 -26.55 0.32 -3.28
CA LEU A 68 -25.44 -0.05 -2.41
C LEU A 68 -24.16 0.65 -2.86
N HIS A 69 -23.59 1.50 -2.03
CA HIS A 69 -22.25 2.03 -2.22
C HIS A 69 -21.23 1.19 -1.46
N THR A 70 -20.26 0.63 -2.18
CA THR A 70 -19.11 -0.06 -1.58
C THR A 70 -17.88 0.83 -1.68
N ILE A 71 -17.15 1.02 -0.56
CA ILE A 71 -16.00 1.92 -0.50
C ILE A 71 -14.79 1.10 -0.04
N GLY A 72 -13.79 0.94 -0.91
CA GLY A 72 -12.61 0.15 -0.56
C GLY A 72 -11.63 -0.08 -1.71
N GLY A 73 -10.67 -0.96 -1.47
CA GLY A 73 -9.62 -1.36 -2.41
C GLY A 73 -10.10 -2.39 -3.44
N ASP A 74 -9.13 -3.07 -4.05
CA ASP A 74 -9.34 -4.06 -5.10
C ASP A 74 -10.32 -5.17 -4.68
N ASP A 75 -10.10 -5.85 -3.57
CA ASP A 75 -10.98 -6.91 -3.05
C ASP A 75 -12.43 -6.43 -2.84
N THR A 76 -12.63 -5.18 -2.39
CA THR A 76 -13.96 -4.60 -2.19
C THR A 76 -14.65 -4.36 -3.52
N ASN A 77 -13.95 -3.80 -4.50
CA ASN A 77 -14.51 -3.51 -5.81
C ASN A 77 -14.77 -4.78 -6.61
N THR A 78 -13.90 -5.80 -6.50
CA THR A 78 -14.13 -7.13 -7.08
C THR A 78 -15.38 -7.77 -6.48
N THR A 79 -15.51 -7.78 -5.15
CA THR A 79 -16.72 -8.31 -4.49
C THR A 79 -17.98 -7.55 -4.88
N ALA A 80 -17.88 -6.23 -5.07
CA ALA A 80 -19.00 -5.42 -5.55
C ALA A 80 -19.42 -5.78 -6.97
N ALA A 81 -18.44 -6.03 -7.85
CA ALA A 81 -18.72 -6.47 -9.23
C ALA A 81 -19.37 -7.86 -9.25
N ASP A 82 -18.86 -8.81 -8.47
CA ASP A 82 -19.45 -10.15 -8.33
C ASP A 82 -20.89 -10.08 -7.83
N LEU A 83 -21.15 -9.25 -6.82
CA LEU A 83 -22.49 -9.04 -6.29
C LEU A 83 -23.40 -8.37 -7.34
N ALA A 84 -22.91 -7.36 -8.06
CA ALA A 84 -23.69 -6.70 -9.12
C ALA A 84 -24.08 -7.67 -10.24
N ALA A 85 -23.15 -8.53 -10.67
CA ALA A 85 -23.42 -9.57 -11.66
C ALA A 85 -24.48 -10.57 -11.14
N TYR A 86 -24.35 -11.04 -9.90
CA TYR A 86 -25.30 -11.94 -9.29
C TYR A 86 -26.71 -11.30 -9.22
N LEU A 87 -26.82 -10.05 -8.79
CA LEU A 87 -28.09 -9.32 -8.69
C LEU A 87 -28.77 -9.19 -10.05
N HIS A 88 -28.00 -8.82 -11.08
CA HIS A 88 -28.53 -8.69 -12.45
C HIS A 88 -29.01 -10.05 -13.00
N GLU A 89 -28.23 -11.11 -12.86
CA GLU A 89 -28.56 -12.46 -13.35
C GLU A 89 -29.79 -13.07 -12.65
N ASN A 90 -30.05 -12.67 -11.40
CA ASN A 90 -31.17 -13.18 -10.60
C ASN A 90 -32.34 -12.20 -10.50
N GLY A 91 -32.38 -11.13 -11.31
CA GLY A 91 -33.51 -10.23 -11.43
C GLY A 91 -33.79 -9.35 -10.21
N TYR A 92 -32.76 -8.99 -9.44
CA TYR A 92 -32.86 -8.01 -8.36
C TYR A 92 -32.75 -6.60 -8.91
N GLU A 93 -33.69 -5.73 -8.57
CA GLU A 93 -33.67 -4.30 -8.91
C GLU A 93 -32.88 -3.52 -7.84
N LEU A 94 -31.55 -3.69 -7.81
CA LEU A 94 -30.65 -3.01 -6.90
C LEU A 94 -29.38 -2.62 -7.64
N THR A 95 -28.97 -1.37 -7.48
CA THR A 95 -27.75 -0.86 -8.10
C THR A 95 -26.56 -0.93 -7.14
N VAL A 96 -25.43 -1.46 -7.61
CA VAL A 96 -24.17 -1.45 -6.85
C VAL A 96 -23.22 -0.44 -7.47
N VAL A 97 -22.67 0.45 -6.64
CA VAL A 97 -21.69 1.47 -7.05
C VAL A 97 -20.41 1.27 -6.24
N GLY A 98 -19.34 0.87 -6.92
CA GLY A 98 -18.01 0.75 -6.32
C GLY A 98 -17.28 2.09 -6.29
N LEU A 99 -16.78 2.48 -5.11
CA LEU A 99 -16.00 3.70 -4.89
C LEU A 99 -14.57 3.30 -4.49
N PRO A 100 -13.58 3.45 -5.39
CA PRO A 100 -12.21 3.04 -5.13
C PRO A 100 -11.57 3.87 -4.02
N LYS A 101 -11.10 3.20 -2.96
CA LYS A 101 -10.39 3.78 -1.83
C LYS A 101 -9.23 2.85 -1.43
N THR A 102 -8.07 3.12 -1.97
CA THR A 102 -6.82 2.43 -1.65
C THR A 102 -5.64 3.36 -1.90
N ILE A 103 -4.62 3.28 -1.07
CA ILE A 103 -3.37 4.01 -1.29
C ILE A 103 -2.52 3.37 -2.39
N ASP A 104 -2.75 2.09 -2.70
CA ASP A 104 -1.98 1.34 -3.70
C ASP A 104 -2.30 1.80 -5.12
N ASN A 105 -3.47 2.44 -5.32
CA ASN A 105 -3.96 2.94 -6.62
C ASN A 105 -4.04 1.86 -7.71
N ASP A 106 -4.44 0.65 -7.31
CA ASP A 106 -4.38 -0.59 -8.10
C ASP A 106 -5.72 -1.04 -8.69
N VAL A 107 -6.76 -0.22 -8.57
CA VAL A 107 -8.10 -0.53 -9.10
C VAL A 107 -8.23 -0.09 -10.55
N VAL A 108 -8.16 -1.04 -11.48
CA VAL A 108 -8.27 -0.79 -12.93
C VAL A 108 -9.75 -0.69 -13.33
N PRO A 109 -10.15 0.25 -14.20
CA PRO A 109 -9.38 1.24 -14.97
C PRO A 109 -9.29 2.64 -14.30
N ILE A 110 -9.44 2.73 -13.01
CA ILE A 110 -9.48 4.00 -12.28
C ILE A 110 -8.08 4.64 -12.30
N ARG A 111 -8.02 5.91 -12.68
CA ARG A 111 -6.75 6.66 -12.69
C ARG A 111 -6.26 7.01 -11.30
N GLN A 112 -7.20 7.27 -10.39
CA GLN A 112 -6.90 7.72 -9.04
C GLN A 112 -7.95 7.20 -8.08
N SER A 113 -7.50 6.44 -7.08
CA SER A 113 -8.31 6.03 -5.94
C SER A 113 -8.19 7.03 -4.80
N LEU A 114 -9.23 7.11 -3.98
CA LEU A 114 -9.23 7.97 -2.80
C LEU A 114 -8.09 7.58 -1.85
N GLY A 115 -7.31 8.57 -1.45
CA GLY A 115 -6.19 8.43 -0.51
C GLY A 115 -4.82 8.17 -1.16
N ALA A 116 -4.75 7.85 -2.45
CA ALA A 116 -3.49 7.51 -3.12
C ALA A 116 -2.50 8.70 -3.14
N TRP A 117 -2.95 9.88 -3.55
CA TRP A 117 -2.09 11.07 -3.59
C TRP A 117 -1.69 11.58 -2.21
N THR A 118 -2.62 11.63 -1.25
CA THR A 118 -2.30 11.95 0.14
C THR A 118 -1.19 11.03 0.67
N ALA A 119 -1.31 9.73 0.44
CA ALA A 119 -0.31 8.77 0.88
C ALA A 119 1.06 8.98 0.20
N ALA A 120 1.08 9.35 -1.08
CA ALA A 120 2.31 9.63 -1.81
C ALA A 120 3.04 10.88 -1.26
N GLU A 121 2.32 11.97 -1.02
CA GLU A 121 2.87 13.21 -0.45
C GLU A 121 3.37 13.00 0.98
N GLU A 122 2.61 12.29 1.82
CA GLU A 122 3.02 11.98 3.19
C GLU A 122 4.24 11.05 3.21
N ALA A 123 4.32 10.06 2.32
CA ALA A 123 5.50 9.21 2.20
C ALA A 123 6.73 10.00 1.75
N ALA A 124 6.56 10.97 0.86
CA ALA A 124 7.64 11.86 0.43
C ALA A 124 8.15 12.73 1.58
N GLY A 125 7.24 13.35 2.35
CA GLY A 125 7.59 14.14 3.53
C GLY A 125 8.29 13.31 4.62
N PHE A 126 7.80 12.09 4.84
CA PHE A 126 8.45 11.13 5.76
C PHE A 126 9.87 10.79 5.29
N ALA A 127 10.06 10.51 3.99
CA ALA A 127 11.38 10.22 3.42
C ALA A 127 12.34 11.42 3.58
N ALA A 128 11.86 12.65 3.38
CA ALA A 128 12.68 13.85 3.56
C ALA A 128 13.25 13.95 4.98
N ASN A 129 12.43 13.67 6.00
CA ASN A 129 12.87 13.66 7.39
C ASN A 129 13.88 12.54 7.67
N VAL A 130 13.62 11.33 7.18
CA VAL A 130 14.48 10.15 7.38
C VAL A 130 15.83 10.35 6.71
N ILE A 131 15.85 10.80 5.45
CA ILE A 131 17.08 11.06 4.71
C ILE A 131 17.85 12.21 5.37
N GLY A 132 17.16 13.27 5.80
CA GLY A 132 17.76 14.40 6.50
C GLY A 132 18.50 14.00 7.76
N GLU A 133 17.92 13.13 8.59
CA GLU A 133 18.53 12.63 9.81
C GLU A 133 19.73 11.72 9.52
N HIS A 134 19.56 10.74 8.64
CA HIS A 134 20.54 9.65 8.50
C HIS A 134 21.68 9.94 7.52
N ARG A 135 21.52 10.87 6.58
CA ARG A 135 22.57 11.19 5.59
C ARG A 135 23.86 11.76 6.19
N SER A 136 23.84 12.20 7.44
CA SER A 136 25.02 12.77 8.13
C SER A 136 26.12 11.72 8.42
N GLY A 137 25.78 10.43 8.39
CA GLY A 137 26.74 9.35 8.54
C GLY A 137 27.58 9.10 7.28
N PRO A 138 28.76 8.50 7.42
CA PRO A 138 29.55 8.07 6.26
C PRO A 138 28.90 6.80 5.66
N ARG A 139 28.96 6.70 4.33
CA ARG A 139 28.53 5.51 3.56
C ARG A 139 27.19 4.93 4.02
N MET A 140 26.16 5.78 4.07
CA MET A 140 24.83 5.41 4.54
C MET A 140 24.02 4.74 3.42
N LEU A 141 23.42 3.59 3.73
CA LEU A 141 22.37 3.00 2.91
C LEU A 141 21.01 3.25 3.60
N ILE A 142 20.14 4.00 2.95
CA ILE A 142 18.80 4.32 3.44
C ILE A 142 17.78 3.63 2.55
N VAL A 143 16.95 2.76 3.13
CA VAL A 143 15.86 2.07 2.44
C VAL A 143 14.54 2.57 3.02
N HIS A 144 13.78 3.31 2.23
CA HIS A 144 12.43 3.72 2.55
C HIS A 144 11.44 2.73 1.94
N GLU A 145 10.87 1.85 2.78
CA GLU A 145 9.86 0.89 2.39
C GLU A 145 8.49 1.54 2.37
N VAL A 146 7.81 1.43 1.24
CA VAL A 146 6.48 1.98 0.96
C VAL A 146 5.51 0.83 0.71
N MET A 147 4.27 0.95 1.16
CA MET A 147 3.21 -0.02 0.90
C MET A 147 2.95 -0.17 -0.60
N GLY A 148 2.37 -1.30 -1.00
CA GLY A 148 2.09 -1.67 -2.39
C GLY A 148 2.61 -3.07 -2.69
N ARG A 149 1.81 -4.10 -2.34
CA ARG A 149 2.21 -5.51 -2.49
C ARG A 149 2.36 -5.92 -3.95
N HIS A 150 1.41 -5.53 -4.77
CA HIS A 150 1.29 -5.94 -6.18
C HIS A 150 1.34 -4.77 -7.15
N CYS A 151 1.42 -3.55 -6.64
CA CYS A 151 1.45 -2.33 -7.42
C CYS A 151 2.49 -1.36 -6.84
N GLY A 152 3.45 -0.96 -7.66
CA GLY A 152 4.52 -0.04 -7.31
C GLY A 152 4.16 1.43 -7.47
N TRP A 153 2.90 1.73 -7.86
CA TRP A 153 2.47 3.10 -8.12
C TRP A 153 2.76 4.04 -6.96
N LEU A 154 2.39 3.65 -5.72
CA LEU A 154 2.60 4.49 -4.55
C LEU A 154 4.08 4.79 -4.30
N THR A 155 4.94 3.79 -4.46
CA THR A 155 6.40 3.95 -4.31
C THR A 155 6.96 4.92 -5.37
N ALA A 156 6.56 4.75 -6.62
CA ALA A 156 6.98 5.63 -7.71
C ALA A 156 6.45 7.05 -7.53
N ALA A 157 5.19 7.21 -7.11
CA ALA A 157 4.57 8.50 -6.82
C ALA A 157 5.26 9.20 -5.64
N ALA A 158 5.52 8.49 -4.55
CA ALA A 158 6.24 9.04 -3.39
C ALA A 158 7.66 9.50 -3.77
N ALA A 159 8.37 8.74 -4.60
CA ALA A 159 9.68 9.13 -5.11
C ALA A 159 9.61 10.36 -6.01
N ALA A 160 8.56 10.47 -6.85
CA ALA A 160 8.33 11.63 -7.70
C ALA A 160 7.98 12.89 -6.89
N GLU A 161 7.09 12.78 -5.89
CA GLU A 161 6.75 13.87 -4.98
C GLU A 161 7.97 14.33 -4.17
N TYR A 162 8.79 13.38 -3.69
CA TYR A 162 10.04 13.69 -3.02
C TYR A 162 11.02 14.46 -3.93
N ARG A 163 11.15 14.08 -5.20
CA ARG A 163 11.97 14.83 -6.16
C ARG A 163 11.44 16.23 -6.43
N LYS A 164 10.12 16.42 -6.53
CA LYS A 164 9.52 17.75 -6.62
C LYS A 164 9.87 18.62 -5.40
N TRP A 165 9.87 18.02 -4.21
CA TRP A 165 10.32 18.71 -3.00
C TRP A 165 11.80 19.08 -3.10
N LEU A 166 12.69 18.18 -3.57
CA LEU A 166 14.12 18.50 -3.78
C LEU A 166 14.33 19.67 -4.75
N ASP A 167 13.53 19.75 -5.80
CA ASP A 167 13.62 20.80 -6.82
C ASP A 167 13.24 22.20 -6.28
N GLN A 168 12.56 22.25 -5.14
CA GLN A 168 12.19 23.50 -4.44
C GLN A 168 13.21 23.93 -3.38
N GLN A 169 14.24 23.11 -3.11
CA GLN A 169 15.23 23.41 -2.09
C GLN A 169 16.39 24.24 -2.65
N GLU A 170 16.96 25.09 -1.82
CA GLU A 170 18.22 25.77 -2.11
C GLU A 170 19.39 24.87 -1.67
N TRP A 171 20.32 24.64 -2.58
CA TRP A 171 21.46 23.77 -2.35
C TRP A 171 22.73 24.60 -2.16
N VAL A 172 23.50 24.33 -1.09
CA VAL A 172 24.72 25.05 -0.74
C VAL A 172 25.87 24.04 -0.54
N PRO A 173 26.54 23.62 -1.63
CA PRO A 173 27.57 22.57 -1.54
C PRO A 173 28.72 22.90 -0.58
N SER A 174 29.06 24.17 -0.43
CA SER A 174 30.07 24.63 0.54
C SER A 174 29.73 24.33 2.01
N LEU A 175 28.44 24.12 2.32
CA LEU A 175 27.96 23.66 3.63
C LEU A 175 27.67 22.17 3.66
N GLY A 176 28.08 21.40 2.65
CA GLY A 176 27.80 19.98 2.54
C GLY A 176 26.35 19.67 2.13
N LEU A 177 25.59 20.67 1.68
CA LEU A 177 24.23 20.52 1.20
C LEU A 177 24.26 20.41 -0.33
N SER A 178 24.37 19.20 -0.84
CA SER A 178 24.32 18.92 -2.28
C SER A 178 23.11 18.05 -2.60
N ARG A 179 22.44 18.36 -3.72
CA ARG A 179 21.23 17.66 -4.17
C ARG A 179 21.49 16.17 -4.35
N GLU A 180 22.66 15.81 -4.88
CA GLU A 180 23.05 14.44 -5.17
C GLU A 180 22.97 13.53 -3.92
N ARG A 181 23.36 14.06 -2.76
CA ARG A 181 23.28 13.30 -1.49
C ARG A 181 21.85 13.08 -1.00
N TRP A 182 20.92 13.90 -1.47
CA TRP A 182 19.51 13.83 -1.11
C TRP A 182 18.67 13.11 -2.16
N ASP A 183 19.18 12.91 -3.38
CA ASP A 183 18.38 12.35 -4.47
C ASP A 183 17.93 10.89 -4.20
N VAL A 184 16.94 10.47 -4.96
CA VAL A 184 16.50 9.09 -5.04
C VAL A 184 17.42 8.34 -5.99
N HIS A 185 18.20 7.39 -5.48
CA HIS A 185 19.18 6.66 -6.26
C HIS A 185 18.62 5.37 -6.89
N ALA A 186 17.56 4.81 -6.30
CA ALA A 186 16.82 3.70 -6.88
C ALA A 186 15.34 3.71 -6.44
N VAL A 187 14.49 3.20 -7.32
CA VAL A 187 13.09 2.89 -7.03
C VAL A 187 12.84 1.45 -7.47
N PHE A 188 12.51 0.58 -6.52
CA PHE A 188 12.22 -0.82 -6.79
C PHE A 188 10.73 -1.10 -6.61
N VAL A 189 10.13 -1.66 -7.65
CA VAL A 189 8.68 -1.92 -7.74
C VAL A 189 8.41 -3.38 -8.10
N PRO A 190 7.26 -3.95 -7.70
CA PRO A 190 6.97 -5.37 -7.93
C PRO A 190 6.79 -5.75 -9.39
N GLU A 191 6.45 -4.79 -10.26
CA GLU A 191 6.23 -5.01 -11.69
C GLU A 191 7.51 -5.24 -12.49
N LEU A 192 8.67 -4.90 -11.93
CA LEU A 192 9.96 -5.01 -12.61
C LEU A 192 10.81 -6.10 -11.97
N ALA A 193 11.35 -6.97 -12.83
CA ALA A 193 12.36 -7.92 -12.40
C ALA A 193 13.61 -7.18 -11.93
N LEU A 194 14.20 -7.63 -10.83
CA LEU A 194 15.37 -7.00 -10.22
C LEU A 194 16.62 -7.83 -10.41
N ASP A 195 17.61 -7.30 -11.10
CA ASP A 195 18.97 -7.82 -11.11
C ASP A 195 19.77 -7.16 -9.98
N ILE A 196 19.88 -7.86 -8.85
CA ILE A 196 20.53 -7.34 -7.65
C ILE A 196 22.00 -7.04 -7.89
N GLU A 197 22.72 -7.86 -8.67
CA GLU A 197 24.15 -7.66 -8.92
C GLU A 197 24.40 -6.44 -9.79
N ALA A 198 23.62 -6.27 -10.87
CA ALA A 198 23.72 -5.11 -11.74
C ALA A 198 23.39 -3.82 -11.00
N GLU A 199 22.28 -3.82 -10.22
CA GLU A 199 21.89 -2.66 -9.42
C GLU A 199 22.89 -2.35 -8.31
N ALA A 200 23.45 -3.36 -7.63
CA ALA A 200 24.48 -3.17 -6.63
C ALA A 200 25.72 -2.53 -7.21
N LYS A 201 26.15 -2.96 -8.40
CA LYS A 201 27.30 -2.37 -9.09
C LYS A 201 27.06 -0.89 -9.42
N ARG A 202 25.87 -0.55 -9.93
CA ARG A 202 25.48 0.85 -10.21
C ARG A 202 25.44 1.69 -8.94
N LEU A 203 24.77 1.19 -7.89
CA LEU A 203 24.62 1.90 -6.63
C LEU A 203 25.94 1.98 -5.83
N ARG A 204 26.87 1.05 -6.04
CA ARG A 204 28.22 1.14 -5.47
C ARG A 204 28.97 2.36 -6.00
N THR A 205 28.84 2.65 -7.29
CA THR A 205 29.42 3.88 -7.89
C THR A 205 28.83 5.12 -7.22
N VAL A 206 27.51 5.17 -7.04
CA VAL A 206 26.85 6.27 -6.32
C VAL A 206 27.37 6.38 -4.88
N MET A 207 27.48 5.27 -4.15
CA MET A 207 28.01 5.25 -2.79
C MET A 207 29.44 5.81 -2.72
N ASP A 208 30.29 5.48 -3.70
CA ASP A 208 31.67 5.92 -3.73
C ASP A 208 31.79 7.42 -4.11
N GLU A 209 30.91 7.95 -4.95
CA GLU A 209 30.90 9.34 -5.38
C GLU A 209 30.20 10.28 -4.38
N VAL A 210 29.07 9.86 -3.84
CA VAL A 210 28.15 10.72 -3.06
C VAL A 210 28.22 10.45 -1.56
N GLY A 211 28.64 9.26 -1.17
CA GLY A 211 28.78 8.84 0.24
C GLY A 211 27.49 8.33 0.88
N ASN A 212 26.39 8.26 0.13
CA ASN A 212 25.15 7.64 0.58
C ASN A 212 24.30 7.14 -0.58
N VAL A 213 23.41 6.19 -0.31
CA VAL A 213 22.42 5.66 -1.27
C VAL A 213 21.05 5.68 -0.62
N ASN A 214 20.08 6.30 -1.31
CA ASN A 214 18.67 6.38 -0.89
C ASN A 214 17.82 5.55 -1.86
N ILE A 215 17.15 4.53 -1.35
CA ILE A 215 16.30 3.60 -2.10
C ILE A 215 14.84 3.78 -1.66
N PHE A 216 13.93 3.96 -2.61
CA PHE A 216 12.50 3.80 -2.40
C PHE A 216 12.11 2.39 -2.84
N LEU A 217 11.57 1.62 -1.90
CA LEU A 217 11.28 0.20 -2.07
C LEU A 217 9.81 -0.07 -1.87
N SER A 218 9.13 -0.62 -2.88
CA SER A 218 7.81 -1.20 -2.65
C SER A 218 7.92 -2.48 -1.82
N GLU A 219 7.04 -2.67 -0.84
CA GLU A 219 7.04 -3.88 0.00
C GLU A 219 6.87 -5.18 -0.79
N GLY A 220 6.39 -5.11 -2.03
CA GLY A 220 6.24 -6.26 -2.93
C GLY A 220 7.39 -6.45 -3.92
N ALA A 221 8.36 -5.53 -3.97
CA ALA A 221 9.48 -5.64 -4.90
C ALA A 221 10.39 -6.82 -4.57
N GLY A 222 10.91 -7.49 -5.60
CA GLY A 222 11.85 -8.60 -5.46
C GLY A 222 11.29 -9.81 -4.70
N MET A 223 9.98 -9.96 -4.60
CA MET A 223 9.35 -11.06 -3.84
C MET A 223 9.70 -12.43 -4.37
N HIS A 224 9.87 -12.56 -5.68
CA HIS A 224 10.27 -13.82 -6.30
C HIS A 224 11.68 -14.24 -5.82
N GLU A 225 12.61 -13.31 -5.84
CA GLU A 225 14.00 -13.50 -5.43
C GLU A 225 14.10 -13.83 -3.93
N ILE A 226 13.35 -13.09 -3.11
CA ILE A 226 13.30 -13.30 -1.66
C ILE A 226 12.78 -14.71 -1.33
N VAL A 227 11.64 -15.08 -1.93
CA VAL A 227 11.02 -16.40 -1.70
C VAL A 227 11.96 -17.52 -2.16
N ALA A 228 12.53 -17.41 -3.36
CA ALA A 228 13.47 -18.41 -3.87
C ALA A 228 14.69 -18.59 -2.94
N GLN A 229 15.23 -17.49 -2.42
CA GLN A 229 16.37 -17.56 -1.48
C GLN A 229 15.96 -18.19 -0.14
N LEU A 230 14.79 -17.84 0.41
CA LEU A 230 14.30 -18.41 1.66
C LEU A 230 14.05 -19.92 1.52
N GLU A 231 13.37 -20.36 0.45
CA GLU A 231 13.11 -21.77 0.18
C GLU A 231 14.42 -22.54 -0.02
N ALA A 232 15.38 -21.99 -0.75
CA ALA A 232 16.71 -22.58 -0.90
C ALA A 232 17.48 -22.73 0.41
N SER A 233 17.25 -21.84 1.39
CA SER A 233 17.84 -21.94 2.74
C SER A 233 17.08 -22.90 3.68
N GLY A 234 15.99 -23.51 3.22
CA GLY A 234 15.13 -24.37 4.03
C GLY A 234 14.20 -23.62 4.99
N ALA A 235 14.04 -22.31 4.82
CA ALA A 235 13.13 -21.52 5.63
C ALA A 235 11.67 -21.74 5.16
N GLU A 236 10.75 -21.82 6.11
CA GLU A 236 9.32 -21.89 5.81
C GLU A 236 8.75 -20.53 5.44
N VAL A 237 8.21 -20.41 4.22
CA VAL A 237 7.55 -19.18 3.76
C VAL A 237 6.09 -19.20 4.17
N GLN A 238 5.73 -18.37 5.16
CA GLN A 238 4.34 -18.26 5.61
C GLN A 238 3.45 -17.58 4.58
N ARG A 239 2.26 -18.18 4.34
CA ARG A 239 1.26 -17.65 3.43
C ARG A 239 -0.05 -17.36 4.16
N ASP A 240 -0.80 -16.39 3.65
CA ASP A 240 -2.14 -16.10 4.12
C ASP A 240 -3.16 -17.13 3.59
N PRO A 241 -4.43 -17.14 4.05
CA PRO A 241 -5.47 -18.06 3.56
C PRO A 241 -5.74 -17.95 2.05
N PHE A 242 -5.25 -16.91 1.38
CA PHE A 242 -5.38 -16.67 -0.06
C PHE A 242 -4.15 -17.14 -0.85
N GLY A 243 -3.12 -17.66 -0.16
CA GLY A 243 -1.87 -18.12 -0.76
C GLY A 243 -0.80 -17.04 -0.95
N HIS A 244 -1.08 -15.79 -0.57
CA HIS A 244 -0.10 -14.72 -0.64
C HIS A 244 0.93 -14.84 0.49
N VAL A 245 2.17 -14.52 0.16
CA VAL A 245 3.25 -14.48 1.15
C VAL A 245 2.96 -13.39 2.20
N LYS A 246 3.15 -13.74 3.47
CA LYS A 246 3.02 -12.77 4.57
C LYS A 246 4.26 -11.89 4.64
N LEU A 247 4.15 -10.64 4.14
CA LEU A 247 5.26 -9.70 4.04
C LEU A 247 5.87 -9.30 5.39
N ASP A 248 5.06 -9.23 6.43
CA ASP A 248 5.48 -8.95 7.81
C ASP A 248 6.42 -10.03 8.37
N THR A 249 6.34 -11.27 7.90
CA THR A 249 7.26 -12.35 8.28
C THR A 249 8.56 -12.33 7.50
N ILE A 250 8.57 -11.75 6.30
CA ILE A 250 9.75 -11.68 5.41
C ILE A 250 10.57 -10.41 5.65
N ASN A 251 9.90 -9.29 5.96
CA ASN A 251 10.51 -7.97 6.14
C ASN A 251 11.38 -7.53 4.93
N PRO A 252 10.76 -7.23 3.77
CA PRO A 252 11.50 -6.98 2.53
C PRO A 252 12.55 -5.89 2.66
N GLY A 253 12.25 -4.77 3.32
CA GLY A 253 13.21 -3.69 3.51
C GLY A 253 14.49 -4.12 4.21
N GLN A 254 14.39 -4.97 5.24
CA GLN A 254 15.56 -5.49 5.95
C GLN A 254 16.33 -6.48 5.07
N TRP A 255 15.64 -7.29 4.29
CA TRP A 255 16.28 -8.20 3.36
C TRP A 255 17.10 -7.43 2.32
N PHE A 256 16.50 -6.40 1.69
CA PHE A 256 17.19 -5.54 0.73
C PHE A 256 18.38 -4.82 1.35
N ALA A 257 18.19 -4.24 2.54
CA ALA A 257 19.26 -3.57 3.25
C ALA A 257 20.46 -4.51 3.53
N LYS A 258 20.18 -5.76 3.90
CA LYS A 258 21.23 -6.76 4.12
C LYS A 258 21.95 -7.13 2.82
N GLN A 259 21.22 -7.36 1.72
CA GLN A 259 21.83 -7.71 0.43
C GLN A 259 22.71 -6.55 -0.09
N PHE A 260 22.21 -5.33 -0.06
CA PHE A 260 22.92 -4.19 -0.61
C PHE A 260 24.03 -3.67 0.31
N ALA A 261 23.93 -3.81 1.63
CA ALA A 261 24.92 -3.26 2.57
C ALA A 261 26.34 -3.75 2.27
N GLU A 262 26.53 -5.05 2.10
CA GLU A 262 27.81 -5.66 1.80
C GLU A 262 28.30 -5.27 0.40
N LEU A 263 27.42 -5.39 -0.61
CA LEU A 263 27.75 -5.11 -2.01
C LEU A 263 28.13 -3.64 -2.24
N LEU A 264 27.49 -2.72 -1.52
CA LEU A 264 27.76 -1.28 -1.60
C LEU A 264 28.92 -0.86 -0.67
N GLY A 265 29.36 -1.70 0.24
CA GLY A 265 30.31 -1.32 1.29
C GLY A 265 29.72 -0.22 2.17
N ALA A 266 28.46 -0.35 2.55
CA ALA A 266 27.81 0.58 3.46
C ALA A 266 28.32 0.37 4.87
N GLU A 267 28.64 1.46 5.58
CA GLU A 267 29.06 1.39 6.99
C GLU A 267 27.85 1.34 7.93
N LYS A 268 26.74 1.95 7.51
CA LYS A 268 25.47 1.96 8.24
C LYS A 268 24.31 1.76 7.29
N THR A 269 23.28 1.11 7.79
CA THR A 269 22.01 0.93 7.09
C THR A 269 20.86 1.45 7.94
N MET A 270 19.88 2.06 7.28
CA MET A 270 18.63 2.47 7.90
C MET A 270 17.47 1.99 7.05
N VAL A 271 16.55 1.26 7.65
CA VAL A 271 15.30 0.86 7.01
C VAL A 271 14.15 1.53 7.74
N GLN A 272 13.37 2.29 7.02
CA GLN A 272 12.19 2.97 7.54
C GLN A 272 10.97 2.67 6.67
N LYS A 273 9.81 2.64 7.29
CA LYS A 273 8.54 2.32 6.64
C LYS A 273 7.55 3.45 6.87
N SER A 274 7.09 4.09 5.80
CA SER A 274 6.02 5.10 5.90
C SER A 274 4.64 4.47 6.12
N GLY A 275 4.44 3.23 5.76
CA GLY A 275 3.28 2.37 5.97
C GLY A 275 2.02 3.03 6.56
N TYR A 276 1.77 2.81 7.84
CA TYR A 276 0.60 3.38 8.52
C TYR A 276 0.64 4.90 8.72
N TYR A 277 1.82 5.52 8.74
CA TYR A 277 1.93 6.97 8.76
C TYR A 277 1.25 7.60 7.55
N SER A 278 1.59 7.14 6.35
CA SER A 278 0.98 7.63 5.10
C SER A 278 -0.48 7.18 4.95
N ARG A 279 -0.78 5.93 5.32
CA ARG A 279 -2.11 5.33 5.16
C ARG A 279 -3.17 5.96 6.08
N ALA A 280 -2.78 6.41 7.27
CA ALA A 280 -3.67 6.97 8.27
C ALA A 280 -3.69 8.51 8.28
N ALA A 281 -2.98 9.15 7.36
CA ALA A 281 -2.93 10.60 7.24
C ALA A 281 -4.33 11.18 6.95
N ALA A 282 -4.57 12.39 7.47
CA ALA A 282 -5.74 13.16 7.07
C ALA A 282 -5.63 13.52 5.57
N ALA A 283 -6.78 13.57 4.89
CA ALA A 283 -6.78 13.95 3.48
C ALA A 283 -6.15 15.34 3.29
N ASN A 284 -5.25 15.45 2.34
CA ASN A 284 -4.77 16.73 1.87
C ASN A 284 -5.90 17.50 1.16
N PRO A 285 -5.85 18.82 1.13
CA PRO A 285 -6.88 19.66 0.49
C PRO A 285 -7.09 19.38 -0.99
#